data_4bf12a3129a2970ea1b8c550f5133bd9
#
_entry.id   4bf12a3129a2970ea1b8c550f5133bd9
#
_cell.length_a   1.000
_cell.length_b   1.000
_cell.length_c   1.000
_cell.angle_alpha   90.00
_cell.angle_beta   90.00
_cell.angle_gamma   90.00
#
_symmetry.space_group_name_H-M   'P 1'
#
loop_
_entity.id
_entity.type
_entity.pdbx_description
1 polymer ?
#
loop_
_entity_poly.entity_id
_entity_poly.type
_entity_poly.pdbx_seq_one_letter_code
_entity_poly.pdbx_strand_id
1 'polypeptide(L)'
;MGVMVVAVFVGLWYNGFLTDALILVTIGPIEVGGVFGVFWFISMDEHVYLYPDYLVCTRPFRKSIVLYYDRCMVGMDYATTAGSTDWWIYLSYGPLPKYKGNSPANRINSLRTNQEFVRIMYYEEVYEALLQVLPKHQRVCLQSAYNMRCRDAR
;
A
#
# COMPACT_ATOMS: atom_id res chain seq x y z
N MET A 1 -10.64 21.53 -2.47
CA MET A 1 -11.90 21.23 -3.17
C MET A 1 -13.06 20.88 -2.20
N GLY A 2 -12.86 20.05 -1.20
CA GLY A 2 -13.91 19.68 -0.23
C GLY A 2 -14.52 20.83 0.56
N VAL A 3 -13.71 21.80 0.99
CA VAL A 3 -14.19 22.97 1.75
C VAL A 3 -15.12 23.87 0.90
N MET A 4 -14.86 23.95 -0.39
CA MET A 4 -15.68 24.76 -1.32
C MET A 4 -17.05 24.11 -1.56
N VAL A 5 -17.12 22.79 -1.64
CA VAL A 5 -18.38 22.03 -1.79
C VAL A 5 -19.23 22.16 -0.54
N VAL A 6 -18.63 22.07 0.65
CA VAL A 6 -19.35 22.26 1.94
C VAL A 6 -19.87 23.69 2.07
N ALA A 7 -19.10 24.72 1.67
CA ALA A 7 -19.56 26.11 1.74
C ALA A 7 -20.71 26.41 0.79
N VAL A 8 -20.68 25.87 -0.42
CA VAL A 8 -21.80 26.00 -1.39
C VAL A 8 -23.05 25.29 -0.84
N PHE A 9 -22.88 24.16 -0.19
CA PHE A 9 -23.96 23.36 0.37
C PHE A 9 -24.65 24.07 1.54
N VAL A 10 -23.88 24.59 2.46
CA VAL A 10 -24.40 25.41 3.59
C VAL A 10 -25.12 26.66 3.07
N GLY A 11 -24.59 27.30 2.02
CA GLY A 11 -25.23 28.43 1.39
C GLY A 11 -26.58 28.11 0.73
N LEU A 12 -26.68 26.98 0.05
CA LEU A 12 -27.94 26.51 -0.57
C LEU A 12 -28.97 26.07 0.48
N TRP A 13 -28.51 25.43 1.56
CA TRP A 13 -29.37 25.11 2.70
C TRP A 13 -29.95 26.35 3.36
N TYR A 14 -29.09 27.32 3.65
CA TYR A 14 -29.51 28.57 4.33
C TYR A 14 -30.51 29.39 3.51
N ASN A 15 -30.47 29.31 2.19
CA ASN A 15 -31.36 30.03 1.29
C ASN A 15 -32.68 29.26 0.97
N GLY A 16 -32.90 28.08 1.53
CA GLY A 16 -34.12 27.31 1.35
C GLY A 16 -34.39 26.83 -0.09
N PHE A 17 -33.36 26.80 -0.94
CA PHE A 17 -33.46 26.46 -2.34
C PHE A 17 -33.65 24.97 -2.64
N LEU A 18 -33.40 24.11 -1.65
CA LEU A 18 -33.51 22.66 -1.81
C LEU A 18 -34.43 22.10 -0.71
N THR A 19 -35.37 21.27 -1.10
CA THR A 19 -36.21 20.54 -0.11
C THR A 19 -35.39 19.47 0.59
N ASP A 20 -35.61 19.28 1.90
CA ASP A 20 -34.87 18.34 2.75
C ASP A 20 -34.77 16.92 2.14
N ALA A 21 -35.80 16.46 1.47
CA ALA A 21 -35.82 15.15 0.80
C ALA A 21 -34.85 15.05 -0.37
N LEU A 22 -34.67 16.11 -1.14
CA LEU A 22 -33.78 16.13 -2.31
C LEU A 22 -32.32 16.19 -1.86
N ILE A 23 -32.04 16.88 -0.76
CA ILE A 23 -30.74 16.96 -0.13
C ILE A 23 -30.30 15.59 0.39
N LEU A 24 -31.16 14.90 1.13
CA LEU A 24 -30.87 13.60 1.73
C LEU A 24 -30.63 12.51 0.69
N VAL A 25 -31.39 12.51 -0.40
CA VAL A 25 -31.35 11.40 -1.38
C VAL A 25 -30.27 11.60 -2.46
N THR A 26 -29.96 12.84 -2.84
CA THR A 26 -29.05 13.08 -3.96
C THR A 26 -27.66 13.56 -3.54
N ILE A 27 -27.55 14.43 -2.56
CA ILE A 27 -26.31 15.11 -2.22
C ILE A 27 -25.61 14.46 -1.02
N GLY A 28 -26.39 14.00 -0.03
CA GLY A 28 -25.83 13.31 1.14
C GLY A 28 -24.93 12.12 0.80
N PRO A 29 -25.34 11.19 -0.09
CA PRO A 29 -24.48 10.09 -0.53
C PRO A 29 -23.22 10.53 -1.26
N ILE A 30 -23.25 11.63 -2.01
CA ILE A 30 -22.10 12.16 -2.74
C ILE A 30 -21.07 12.77 -1.78
N GLU A 31 -21.53 13.51 -0.78
CA GLU A 31 -20.63 14.09 0.24
C GLU A 31 -20.02 13.01 1.15
N VAL A 32 -20.85 12.10 1.64
CA VAL A 32 -20.38 10.97 2.46
C VAL A 32 -19.41 10.11 1.65
N GLY A 33 -19.74 9.77 0.40
CA GLY A 33 -18.87 9.01 -0.49
C GLY A 33 -17.57 9.75 -0.82
N GLY A 34 -17.63 11.06 -1.03
CA GLY A 34 -16.46 11.90 -1.28
C GLY A 34 -15.52 11.98 -0.07
N VAL A 35 -16.07 12.19 1.12
CA VAL A 35 -15.28 12.20 2.36
C VAL A 35 -14.67 10.83 2.63
N PHE A 36 -15.44 9.75 2.52
CA PHE A 36 -14.91 8.39 2.66
C PHE A 36 -13.88 8.06 1.59
N GLY A 37 -14.06 8.49 0.35
CA GLY A 37 -13.09 8.30 -0.74
C GLY A 37 -11.77 9.01 -0.46
N VAL A 38 -11.79 10.24 0.01
CA VAL A 38 -10.59 11.00 0.41
C VAL A 38 -9.90 10.34 1.61
N PHE A 39 -10.65 9.97 2.65
CA PHE A 39 -10.09 9.23 3.80
C PHE A 39 -9.51 7.89 3.39
N TRP A 40 -10.17 7.16 2.50
CA TRP A 40 -9.68 5.90 1.97
C TRP A 40 -8.38 6.09 1.21
N PHE A 41 -8.31 7.09 0.32
CA PHE A 41 -7.12 7.39 -0.46
C PHE A 41 -5.93 7.78 0.43
N ILE A 42 -6.14 8.70 1.37
CA ILE A 42 -5.10 9.12 2.32
C ILE A 42 -4.66 7.94 3.23
N SER A 43 -5.59 7.06 3.61
CA SER A 43 -5.26 5.92 4.47
C SER A 43 -4.47 4.81 3.77
N MET A 44 -4.42 4.82 2.45
CA MET A 44 -3.64 3.87 1.65
C MET A 44 -2.23 4.35 1.30
N ASP A 45 -1.91 5.61 1.57
CA ASP A 45 -0.62 6.20 1.25
C ASP A 45 0.43 5.69 2.25
N GLU A 46 1.25 4.75 1.79
CA GLU A 46 2.35 4.16 2.56
C GLU A 46 3.67 4.73 2.06
N HIS A 47 4.39 5.44 2.94
CA HIS A 47 5.73 5.93 2.63
C HIS A 47 6.78 5.03 3.29
N VAL A 48 7.74 4.58 2.50
CA VAL A 48 8.86 3.76 2.98
C VAL A 48 10.15 4.55 2.90
N TYR A 49 10.82 4.69 4.03
CA TYR A 49 12.12 5.33 4.16
C TYR A 49 13.18 4.27 4.43
N LEU A 50 14.23 4.27 3.63
CA LEU A 50 15.35 3.34 3.75
C LEU A 50 16.49 4.01 4.52
N TYR A 51 16.91 3.39 5.61
CA TYR A 51 18.07 3.77 6.42
C TYR A 51 19.14 2.69 6.31
N PRO A 52 20.40 2.92 6.75
CA PRO A 52 21.48 1.93 6.61
C PRO A 52 21.21 0.58 7.28
N ASP A 53 20.54 0.58 8.45
CA ASP A 53 20.34 -0.63 9.28
C ASP A 53 18.88 -1.07 9.38
N TYR A 54 17.95 -0.22 9.00
CA TYR A 54 16.50 -0.48 9.12
C TYR A 54 15.70 0.30 8.07
N LEU A 55 14.46 -0.10 7.87
CA LEU A 55 13.48 0.69 7.14
C LEU A 55 12.38 1.19 8.07
N VAL A 56 11.77 2.31 7.71
CA VAL A 56 10.59 2.86 8.37
C VAL A 56 9.46 2.95 7.36
N CYS A 57 8.36 2.28 7.64
CA CYS A 57 7.12 2.43 6.87
C CYS A 57 6.14 3.29 7.67
N THR A 58 5.79 4.44 7.10
CA THR A 58 4.82 5.36 7.71
C THR A 58 3.50 5.30 6.97
N ARG A 59 2.42 5.48 7.70
CA ARG A 59 1.06 5.57 7.17
C ARG A 59 0.31 6.69 7.86
N PRO A 60 -0.52 7.41 7.14
CA PRO A 60 -1.42 8.38 7.77
C PRO A 60 -2.24 7.71 8.87
N PHE A 61 -2.33 8.38 10.01
CA PHE A 61 -3.16 7.96 11.16
C PHE A 61 -2.81 6.59 11.79
N ARG A 62 -1.65 6.01 11.48
CA ARG A 62 -1.18 4.75 12.07
C ARG A 62 0.22 4.89 12.64
N LYS A 63 0.58 4.01 13.56
CA LYS A 63 1.96 3.93 14.07
C LYS A 63 2.91 3.53 12.94
N SER A 64 4.05 4.20 12.88
CA SER A 64 5.13 3.82 11.98
C SER A 64 5.65 2.42 12.32
N ILE A 65 6.04 1.70 11.30
CA ILE A 65 6.61 0.35 11.40
C ILE A 65 8.11 0.47 11.16
N VAL A 66 8.92 -0.10 12.03
CA VAL A 66 10.38 -0.16 11.90
C VAL A 66 10.78 -1.62 11.74
N LEU A 67 11.49 -1.94 10.65
CA LEU A 67 12.04 -3.27 10.40
C LEU A 67 13.56 -3.18 10.27
N TYR A 68 14.27 -3.93 11.12
CA TYR A 68 15.73 -4.04 11.09
C TYR A 68 16.16 -5.11 10.10
N TYR A 69 17.08 -4.78 9.20
CA TYR A 69 17.50 -5.69 8.14
C TYR A 69 18.19 -6.96 8.65
N ASP A 70 18.95 -6.87 9.73
CA ASP A 70 19.65 -8.02 10.33
C ASP A 70 18.72 -9.17 10.75
N ARG A 71 17.44 -8.85 11.01
CA ARG A 71 16.42 -9.79 11.48
C ARG A 71 15.36 -10.12 10.43
N CYS A 72 15.37 -9.43 9.29
CA CYS A 72 14.38 -9.63 8.25
C CYS A 72 14.79 -10.72 7.26
N MET A 73 13.78 -11.42 6.76
CA MET A 73 13.85 -12.14 5.49
C MET A 73 13.40 -11.18 4.38
N VAL A 74 14.13 -11.21 3.26
CA VAL A 74 13.78 -10.43 2.08
C VAL A 74 13.49 -11.35 0.90
N GLY A 75 12.53 -10.98 0.07
CA GLY A 75 12.21 -11.70 -1.15
C GLY A 75 11.33 -10.91 -2.09
N MET A 76 10.97 -11.55 -3.19
CA MET A 76 10.02 -11.00 -4.17
C MET A 76 8.89 -12.00 -4.39
N ASP A 77 7.72 -11.46 -4.64
CA ASP A 77 6.54 -12.26 -5.03
C ASP A 77 5.68 -11.40 -5.96
N TYR A 78 4.76 -12.03 -6.68
CA TYR A 78 3.88 -11.31 -7.60
C TYR A 78 2.43 -11.41 -7.17
N ALA A 79 1.63 -10.42 -7.60
CA ALA A 79 0.19 -10.43 -7.45
C ALA A 79 -0.46 -10.18 -8.81
N THR A 80 -1.45 -10.97 -9.14
CA THR A 80 -2.24 -10.79 -10.36
C THR A 80 -3.57 -10.16 -9.99
N THR A 81 -3.85 -8.98 -10.55
CA THR A 81 -5.08 -8.23 -10.30
C THR A 81 -5.64 -7.75 -11.64
N ALA A 82 -6.88 -8.13 -11.96
CA ALA A 82 -7.61 -7.66 -13.14
C ALA A 82 -6.80 -7.72 -14.47
N GLY A 83 -5.95 -8.76 -14.64
CA GLY A 83 -5.17 -8.98 -15.85
C GLY A 83 -3.78 -8.34 -15.87
N SER A 84 -3.38 -7.59 -14.84
CA SER A 84 -2.01 -7.15 -14.62
C SER A 84 -1.28 -8.04 -13.61
N THR A 85 0.02 -8.17 -13.76
CA THR A 85 0.90 -8.85 -12.82
C THR A 85 1.87 -7.84 -12.24
N ASP A 86 1.67 -7.52 -10.97
CA ASP A 86 2.51 -6.58 -10.25
C ASP A 86 3.49 -7.35 -9.36
N TRP A 87 4.76 -6.95 -9.40
CA TRP A 87 5.78 -7.53 -8.57
C TRP A 87 5.97 -6.69 -7.30
N TRP A 88 6.23 -7.39 -6.18
CA TRP A 88 6.39 -6.80 -4.88
C TRP A 88 7.66 -7.31 -4.23
N ILE A 89 8.42 -6.42 -3.62
CA ILE A 89 9.51 -6.75 -2.70
C ILE A 89 8.89 -6.77 -1.30
N TYR A 90 9.25 -7.77 -0.51
CA TYR A 90 8.82 -7.85 0.87
C TYR A 90 9.98 -8.01 1.83
N LEU A 91 9.83 -7.43 3.02
CA LEU A 91 10.67 -7.65 4.18
C LEU A 91 9.79 -8.16 5.32
N SER A 92 10.24 -9.23 5.99
CA SER A 92 9.45 -9.89 7.03
C SER A 92 10.34 -10.46 8.11
N TYR A 93 9.93 -10.37 9.38
CA TYR A 93 10.63 -11.01 10.50
C TYR A 93 10.41 -12.53 10.56
N GLY A 94 9.52 -13.08 9.78
CA GLY A 94 9.25 -14.51 9.72
C GLY A 94 8.81 -14.95 8.33
N PRO A 95 8.57 -16.24 8.14
CA PRO A 95 8.08 -16.76 6.87
C PRO A 95 6.73 -16.15 6.54
N LEU A 96 6.53 -15.82 5.26
CA LEU A 96 5.25 -15.31 4.81
C LEU A 96 4.13 -16.32 5.13
N PRO A 97 2.98 -15.86 5.63
CA PRO A 97 1.84 -16.74 5.91
C PRO A 97 1.46 -17.53 4.65
N LYS A 98 1.13 -18.81 4.85
CA LYS A 98 0.63 -19.64 3.74
C LYS A 98 -0.70 -19.07 3.24
N TYR A 99 -0.79 -18.86 1.94
CA TYR A 99 -2.04 -18.43 1.32
C TYR A 99 -3.07 -19.56 1.36
N LYS A 100 -4.28 -19.26 1.79
CA LYS A 100 -5.39 -20.22 1.84
C LYS A 100 -6.28 -20.22 0.59
N GLY A 101 -5.98 -19.41 -0.41
CA GLY A 101 -6.75 -19.27 -1.64
C GLY A 101 -6.25 -20.20 -2.76
N ASN A 102 -6.99 -20.23 -3.85
CA ASN A 102 -6.74 -21.11 -5.01
C ASN A 102 -5.58 -20.62 -5.90
N SER A 103 -5.04 -19.42 -5.67
CA SER A 103 -3.93 -18.89 -6.46
C SER A 103 -2.82 -18.33 -5.55
N PRO A 104 -1.61 -18.87 -5.62
CA PRO A 104 -0.46 -18.32 -4.89
C PRO A 104 -0.11 -16.89 -5.31
N ALA A 105 -0.48 -16.49 -6.54
CA ALA A 105 -0.21 -15.16 -7.08
C ALA A 105 -0.89 -14.00 -6.33
N ASN A 106 -1.91 -14.27 -5.52
CA ASN A 106 -2.59 -13.24 -4.74
C ASN A 106 -2.16 -13.18 -3.28
N ARG A 107 -1.18 -13.99 -2.88
CA ARG A 107 -0.73 -14.08 -1.49
C ARG A 107 -0.27 -12.72 -0.95
N ILE A 108 0.64 -12.09 -1.66
CA ILE A 108 1.23 -10.83 -1.21
C ILE A 108 0.23 -9.68 -1.24
N ASN A 109 -0.70 -9.69 -2.18
CA ASN A 109 -1.73 -8.66 -2.29
C ASN A 109 -2.74 -8.72 -1.15
N SER A 110 -3.03 -9.92 -0.64
CA SER A 110 -3.94 -10.12 0.49
C SER A 110 -3.31 -9.80 1.85
N LEU A 111 -1.99 -9.72 1.94
CA LEU A 111 -1.28 -9.42 3.18
C LEU A 111 -1.25 -7.91 3.43
N ARG A 112 -1.65 -7.51 4.62
CA ARG A 112 -1.53 -6.12 5.06
C ARG A 112 -0.19 -5.92 5.74
N THR A 113 0.50 -4.85 5.38
CA THR A 113 1.72 -4.42 6.09
C THR A 113 1.42 -4.24 7.58
N ASN A 114 2.26 -4.81 8.43
CA ASN A 114 2.17 -4.75 9.88
C ASN A 114 3.60 -4.70 10.48
N GLN A 115 3.72 -4.77 11.81
CA GLN A 115 5.02 -4.70 12.49
C GLN A 115 6.00 -5.83 12.14
N GLU A 116 5.53 -6.90 11.52
CA GLU A 116 6.34 -8.05 11.14
C GLU A 116 6.56 -8.15 9.63
N PHE A 117 5.86 -7.33 8.86
CA PHE A 117 5.82 -7.45 7.42
C PHE A 117 5.61 -6.10 6.73
N VAL A 118 6.50 -5.75 5.80
CA VAL A 118 6.37 -4.62 4.89
C VAL A 118 6.47 -5.13 3.46
N ARG A 119 5.60 -4.67 2.59
CA ARG A 119 5.64 -4.90 1.16
C ARG A 119 5.85 -3.59 0.43
N ILE A 120 6.63 -3.61 -0.62
CA ILE A 120 6.96 -2.45 -1.44
C ILE A 120 6.74 -2.85 -2.88
N MET A 121 6.03 -2.03 -3.65
CA MET A 121 5.88 -2.30 -5.08
C MET A 121 7.25 -2.26 -5.74
N TYR A 122 7.50 -3.21 -6.64
CA TYR A 122 8.77 -3.26 -7.35
C TYR A 122 8.87 -2.11 -8.35
N TYR A 123 9.91 -1.31 -8.17
CA TYR A 123 10.47 -0.41 -9.16
C TYR A 123 11.98 -0.62 -9.20
N GLU A 124 12.62 -0.41 -10.34
CA GLU A 124 14.07 -0.65 -10.48
C GLU A 124 14.87 0.20 -9.49
N GLU A 125 14.48 1.45 -9.31
CA GLU A 125 15.12 2.40 -8.38
C GLU A 125 15.01 1.92 -6.93
N VAL A 126 13.87 1.34 -6.55
CA VAL A 126 13.65 0.78 -5.20
C VAL A 126 14.51 -0.46 -4.99
N TYR A 127 14.58 -1.32 -6.01
CA TYR A 127 15.41 -2.52 -5.97
C TYR A 127 16.89 -2.17 -5.80
N GLU A 128 17.41 -1.22 -6.59
CA GLU A 128 18.78 -0.75 -6.50
C GLU A 128 19.09 -0.09 -5.15
N ALA A 129 18.18 0.75 -4.64
CA ALA A 129 18.32 1.36 -3.33
C ALA A 129 18.37 0.32 -2.20
N LEU A 130 17.53 -0.72 -2.27
CA LEU A 130 17.57 -1.83 -1.32
C LEU A 130 18.88 -2.62 -1.39
N LEU A 131 19.42 -2.85 -2.57
CA LEU A 131 20.72 -3.53 -2.73
C LEU A 131 21.86 -2.75 -2.08
N GLN A 132 21.78 -1.43 -1.96
CA GLN A 132 22.80 -0.62 -1.31
C GLN A 132 22.76 -0.76 0.21
N VAL A 133 21.58 -0.81 0.82
CA VAL A 133 21.41 -0.79 2.28
C VAL A 133 21.34 -2.18 2.92
N LEU A 134 20.87 -3.20 2.18
CA LEU A 134 20.69 -4.55 2.73
C LEU A 134 22.03 -5.23 3.07
N PRO A 135 22.12 -6.06 4.13
CA PRO A 135 23.24 -6.92 4.44
C PRO A 135 23.54 -7.89 3.28
N LYS A 136 24.81 -8.30 3.15
CA LYS A 136 25.30 -9.12 2.03
C LYS A 136 24.46 -10.39 1.77
N HIS A 137 24.10 -11.11 2.83
CA HIS A 137 23.31 -12.34 2.70
C HIS A 137 21.89 -12.07 2.13
N GLN A 138 21.27 -10.96 2.52
CA GLN A 138 19.94 -10.59 2.03
C GLN A 138 19.99 -10.04 0.61
N ARG A 139 21.06 -9.36 0.20
CA ARG A 139 21.28 -8.97 -1.19
C ARG A 139 21.28 -10.19 -2.10
N VAL A 140 21.97 -11.27 -1.71
CA VAL A 140 22.00 -12.52 -2.47
C VAL A 140 20.58 -13.12 -2.60
N CYS A 141 19.80 -13.12 -1.51
CA CYS A 141 18.42 -13.60 -1.55
C CYS A 141 17.55 -12.77 -2.50
N LEU A 142 17.65 -11.44 -2.42
CA LEU A 142 16.88 -10.54 -3.27
C LEU A 142 17.29 -10.67 -4.74
N GLN A 143 18.58 -10.77 -5.05
CA GLN A 143 19.09 -11.00 -6.40
C GLN A 143 18.64 -12.34 -6.97
N SER A 144 18.63 -13.39 -6.15
CA SER A 144 18.13 -14.70 -6.55
C SER A 144 16.64 -14.65 -6.91
N ALA A 145 15.84 -13.97 -6.11
CA ALA A 145 14.42 -13.78 -6.36
C ALA A 145 14.17 -12.94 -7.65
N TYR A 146 14.96 -11.89 -7.86
CA TYR A 146 14.95 -11.11 -9.09
C TYR A 146 15.28 -11.93 -10.34
N ASN A 147 16.28 -12.79 -10.26
CA ASN A 147 16.66 -13.66 -11.38
C ASN A 147 15.58 -14.70 -11.70
N MET A 148 14.80 -15.16 -10.72
CA MET A 148 13.63 -16.00 -10.96
C MET A 148 12.53 -15.23 -11.69
N ARG A 149 12.22 -13.99 -11.26
CA ARG A 149 11.30 -13.09 -11.97
C ARG A 149 11.66 -12.94 -13.46
N CYS A 150 12.93 -12.67 -13.75
CA CYS A 150 13.40 -12.49 -15.13
C CYS A 150 13.27 -13.76 -15.99
N ARG A 151 13.23 -14.94 -15.38
CA ARG A 151 12.99 -16.21 -16.08
C ARG A 151 11.52 -16.42 -16.38
N ASP A 152 10.65 -16.12 -15.45
CA ASP A 152 9.20 -16.31 -15.59
C ASP A 152 8.56 -15.29 -16.54
N ALA A 153 9.25 -14.20 -16.83
CA ALA A 153 8.80 -13.15 -17.77
C ALA A 153 9.17 -13.43 -19.26
N ARG A 154 9.88 -14.54 -19.55
CA ARG A 154 10.26 -14.98 -20.93
C ARG A 154 9.36 -16.10 -21.38
#